data_753942b18a45d5e268816f8fecb465bf
#
_entry.id   753942b18a45d5e268816f8fecb465bf
#
_cell.length_a   1.000
_cell.length_b   1.000
_cell.length_c   1.000
_cell.angle_alpha   90.00
_cell.angle_beta   90.00
_cell.angle_gamma   90.00
#
_symmetry.space_group_name_H-M   'P 1'
#
loop_
_entity.id
_entity.type
_entity.pdbx_description
1 polymer ?
#
loop_
_entity_poly.entity_id
_entity_poly.type
_entity_poly.pdbx_seq_one_letter_code
_entity_poly.pdbx_strand_id
1 'polypeptide(L)'
;HRELHSFPTRRSSDLRFRGTREDILRCVRGARERGLTLRTSIIVGFPGETEDQFRELLDFVEETEFDRLGAFTYSPEEGTPAAKMPDQVPEKVKEDRFSRLMLLQQKICLRRNKARIGSVEQVLVTATEGDGFCLGRSSREAPETDGEIYIHCGKTTPEPGLFIPIRISEAGPYDLKGEML
;
A
#
# COMPACT_ATOMS: atom_id res chain seq x y z
N HIS A 1 -25.51 0.63 -16.18
CA HIS A 1 -24.22 1.22 -15.79
C HIS A 1 -24.21 1.43 -14.28
N ARG A 2 -23.65 0.47 -13.53
CA ARG A 2 -23.35 0.68 -12.12
C ARG A 2 -22.07 1.51 -12.03
N GLU A 3 -22.23 2.78 -11.74
CA GLU A 3 -21.08 3.61 -11.35
C GLU A 3 -20.62 3.13 -9.97
N LEU A 4 -19.36 2.71 -9.88
CA LEU A 4 -18.69 2.39 -8.62
C LEU A 4 -18.48 3.70 -7.84
N HIS A 5 -19.38 4.02 -6.94
CA HIS A 5 -19.34 5.27 -6.16
C HIS A 5 -18.31 5.24 -5.01
N SER A 6 -17.73 4.07 -4.72
CA SER A 6 -16.73 3.92 -3.67
C SER A 6 -15.33 4.41 -4.03
N PHE A 7 -15.07 4.67 -5.30
CA PHE A 7 -13.85 5.36 -5.70
C PHE A 7 -14.09 6.86 -5.69
N PRO A 8 -13.12 7.68 -5.31
CA PRO A 8 -13.22 9.14 -5.36
C PRO A 8 -13.29 9.60 -6.81
N THR A 9 -14.43 9.35 -7.43
CA THR A 9 -14.59 9.45 -8.87
C THR A 9 -15.01 10.80 -9.32
N ARG A 10 -15.35 11.70 -8.43
CA ARG A 10 -15.78 12.97 -8.88
C ARG A 10 -15.16 14.08 -8.13
N ARG A 11 -14.20 14.59 -8.84
CA ARG A 11 -13.76 15.76 -8.47
C ARG A 11 -13.62 16.67 -9.49
N SER A 12 -14.03 17.65 -9.41
CA SER A 12 -14.08 18.84 -10.18
C SER A 12 -14.37 18.68 -11.68
N SER A 13 -15.05 19.67 -12.25
CA SER A 13 -15.33 19.81 -13.66
C SER A 13 -14.11 19.77 -14.58
N ASP A 14 -12.91 19.92 -14.00
CA ASP A 14 -11.67 20.03 -14.75
C ASP A 14 -10.97 18.69 -15.02
N LEU A 15 -11.35 17.62 -14.30
CA LEU A 15 -10.86 16.28 -14.59
C LEU A 15 -11.68 15.64 -15.69
N ARG A 16 -11.20 15.74 -16.92
CA ARG A 16 -11.84 15.15 -18.12
C ARG A 16 -11.70 13.63 -18.18
N PHE A 17 -10.90 13.02 -17.33
CA PHE A 17 -10.67 11.57 -17.34
C PHE A 17 -11.68 10.87 -16.44
N ARG A 18 -12.52 10.03 -17.03
CA ARG A 18 -13.42 9.11 -16.33
C ARG A 18 -12.89 7.70 -16.53
N GLY A 19 -12.05 7.24 -15.60
CA GLY A 19 -11.60 5.86 -15.61
C GLY A 19 -12.69 4.92 -15.10
N THR A 20 -12.90 3.82 -15.80
CA THR A 20 -13.71 2.69 -15.32
C THR A 20 -12.86 1.76 -14.44
N ARG A 21 -13.50 0.80 -13.76
CA ARG A 21 -12.79 -0.28 -13.05
C ARG A 21 -11.83 -1.02 -14.01
N GLU A 22 -12.27 -1.31 -15.24
CA GLU A 22 -11.45 -1.94 -16.26
C GLU A 22 -10.24 -1.12 -16.64
N ASP A 23 -10.37 0.21 -16.73
CA ASP A 23 -9.25 1.10 -17.02
C ASP A 23 -8.19 1.04 -15.90
N ILE A 24 -8.64 1.03 -14.65
CA ILE A 24 -7.75 0.91 -13.50
C ILE A 24 -7.03 -0.44 -13.53
N LEU A 25 -7.76 -1.54 -13.71
CA LEU A 25 -7.19 -2.88 -13.78
C LEU A 25 -6.22 -3.03 -14.95
N ARG A 26 -6.49 -2.41 -16.09
CA ARG A 26 -5.57 -2.38 -17.24
C ARG A 26 -4.28 -1.64 -16.89
N CYS A 27 -4.38 -0.48 -16.23
CA CYS A 27 -3.21 0.27 -15.77
C CYS A 27 -2.39 -0.54 -14.74
N VAL A 28 -3.05 -1.19 -13.79
CA VAL A 28 -2.42 -2.06 -12.79
C VAL A 28 -1.66 -3.21 -13.47
N ARG A 29 -2.28 -3.93 -14.41
CA ARG A 29 -1.61 -5.00 -15.16
C ARG A 29 -0.38 -4.48 -15.91
N GLY A 30 -0.54 -3.39 -16.65
CA GLY A 30 0.57 -2.79 -17.39
C GLY A 30 1.72 -2.29 -16.51
N ALA A 31 1.43 -1.81 -15.31
CA ALA A 31 2.45 -1.42 -14.34
C ALA A 31 3.19 -2.65 -13.78
N ARG A 32 2.47 -3.74 -13.47
CA ARG A 32 3.06 -5.00 -12.99
C ARG A 32 3.96 -5.67 -14.01
N GLU A 33 3.53 -5.72 -15.27
CA GLU A 33 4.32 -6.25 -16.37
C GLU A 33 5.67 -5.53 -16.53
N ARG A 34 5.74 -4.27 -16.08
CA ARG A 34 6.95 -3.44 -16.07
C ARG A 34 7.71 -3.49 -14.74
N GLY A 35 7.29 -4.31 -13.80
CA GLY A 35 7.93 -4.45 -12.49
C GLY A 35 7.75 -3.24 -11.56
N LEU A 36 6.74 -2.41 -11.80
CA LEU A 36 6.48 -1.23 -10.97
C LEU A 36 5.79 -1.61 -9.65
N THR A 37 6.16 -0.96 -8.57
CA THR A 37 5.51 -1.05 -7.27
C THR A 37 4.21 -0.23 -7.27
N LEU A 38 3.11 -0.88 -6.93
CA LEU A 38 1.78 -0.26 -6.92
C LEU A 38 1.45 0.28 -5.54
N ARG A 39 1.17 1.58 -5.49
CA ARG A 39 0.75 2.28 -4.27
C ARG A 39 -0.58 2.97 -4.48
N THR A 40 -1.41 3.01 -3.43
CA THR A 40 -2.69 3.72 -3.45
C THR A 40 -3.05 4.25 -2.08
N SER A 41 -3.99 5.19 -2.06
CA SER A 41 -4.68 5.65 -0.87
C SER A 41 -6.17 5.57 -1.10
N ILE A 42 -6.91 5.07 -0.10
CA ILE A 42 -8.35 4.88 -0.17
C ILE A 42 -9.02 5.58 1.00
N ILE A 43 -10.10 6.29 0.73
CA ILE A 43 -10.97 6.87 1.75
C ILE A 43 -12.22 5.99 1.85
N VAL A 44 -12.54 5.52 3.06
CA VAL A 44 -13.75 4.75 3.37
C VAL A 44 -14.76 5.58 4.11
N GLY A 45 -16.04 5.23 4.00
CA GLY A 45 -17.11 5.92 4.70
C GLY A 45 -17.48 7.27 4.10
N PHE A 46 -17.30 7.44 2.80
CA PHE A 46 -17.82 8.62 2.08
C PHE A 46 -19.35 8.68 2.20
N PRO A 47 -19.98 9.88 2.29
CA PRO A 47 -21.43 10.01 2.38
C PRO A 47 -22.16 9.18 1.30
N GLY A 48 -23.11 8.37 1.73
CA GLY A 48 -23.85 7.45 0.87
C GLY A 48 -23.17 6.14 0.52
N GLU A 49 -21.95 5.88 1.03
CA GLU A 49 -21.28 4.58 0.82
C GLU A 49 -22.05 3.47 1.53
N THR A 50 -22.53 2.48 0.74
CA THR A 50 -23.25 1.31 1.25
C THR A 50 -22.29 0.18 1.63
N GLU A 51 -22.79 -0.82 2.37
CA GLU A 51 -22.02 -2.01 2.69
C GLU A 51 -21.66 -2.84 1.44
N ASP A 52 -22.57 -2.89 0.46
CA ASP A 52 -22.30 -3.62 -0.79
C ASP A 52 -21.20 -2.95 -1.60
N GLN A 53 -21.18 -1.62 -1.68
CA GLN A 53 -20.10 -0.86 -2.33
C GLN A 53 -18.77 -1.06 -1.60
N PHE A 54 -18.79 -1.11 -0.28
CA PHE A 54 -17.59 -1.39 0.50
C PHE A 54 -17.08 -2.83 0.26
N ARG A 55 -17.97 -3.83 0.11
CA ARG A 55 -17.56 -5.19 -0.28
C ARG A 55 -16.96 -5.23 -1.67
N GLU A 56 -17.55 -4.54 -2.64
CA GLU A 56 -16.96 -4.40 -3.99
C GLU A 56 -15.56 -3.77 -3.94
N LEU A 57 -15.33 -2.82 -3.02
CA LEU A 57 -14.00 -2.26 -2.79
C LEU A 57 -13.01 -3.28 -2.24
N LEU A 58 -13.41 -4.10 -1.26
CA LEU A 58 -12.56 -5.16 -0.74
C LEU A 58 -12.18 -6.18 -1.82
N ASP A 59 -13.16 -6.62 -2.63
CA ASP A 59 -12.94 -7.54 -3.75
C ASP A 59 -11.96 -6.94 -4.76
N PHE A 60 -12.10 -5.64 -5.06
CA PHE A 60 -11.17 -4.94 -5.95
C PHE A 60 -9.76 -4.86 -5.38
N VAL A 61 -9.60 -4.58 -4.10
CA VAL A 61 -8.30 -4.53 -3.43
C VAL A 61 -7.64 -5.92 -3.42
N GLU A 62 -8.42 -6.98 -3.18
CA GLU A 62 -7.92 -8.35 -3.21
C GLU A 62 -7.51 -8.78 -4.63
N GLU A 63 -8.28 -8.45 -5.66
CA GLU A 63 -7.95 -8.72 -7.07
C GLU A 63 -6.70 -7.92 -7.50
N THR A 64 -6.60 -6.67 -7.06
CA THR A 64 -5.51 -5.78 -7.44
C THR A 64 -4.22 -6.09 -6.71
N GLU A 65 -4.27 -6.58 -5.47
CA GLU A 65 -3.11 -6.86 -4.63
C GLU A 65 -2.08 -5.70 -4.58
N PHE A 66 -2.50 -4.49 -4.23
CA PHE A 66 -1.57 -3.37 -4.11
C PHE A 66 -0.37 -3.71 -3.22
N ASP A 67 0.82 -3.31 -3.65
CA ASP A 67 2.04 -3.49 -2.85
C ASP A 67 1.97 -2.70 -1.55
N ARG A 68 1.42 -1.49 -1.63
CA ARG A 68 1.16 -0.64 -0.46
C ARG A 68 -0.18 0.07 -0.64
N LEU A 69 -0.97 0.08 0.43
CA LEU A 69 -2.25 0.79 0.49
C LEU A 69 -2.36 1.48 1.83
N GLY A 70 -2.62 2.79 1.81
CA GLY A 70 -3.04 3.56 2.97
C GLY A 70 -4.55 3.75 2.95
N ALA A 71 -5.20 3.58 4.10
CA ALA A 71 -6.62 3.86 4.25
C ALA A 71 -6.84 5.08 5.15
N PHE A 72 -7.93 5.80 4.89
CA PHE A 72 -8.39 6.92 5.72
C PHE A 72 -9.90 6.83 5.89
N THR A 73 -10.40 7.23 7.04
CA THR A 73 -11.83 7.46 7.20
C THR A 73 -12.21 8.82 6.62
N TYR A 74 -13.37 8.91 5.99
CA TYR A 74 -13.86 10.20 5.52
C TYR A 74 -14.12 11.13 6.70
N SER A 75 -13.56 12.33 6.64
CA SER A 75 -13.80 13.44 7.57
C SER A 75 -14.52 14.58 6.82
N PRO A 76 -15.62 15.11 7.35
CA PRO A 76 -16.30 16.24 6.74
C PRO A 76 -15.50 17.53 6.93
N GLU A 77 -15.03 18.10 5.83
CA GLU A 77 -14.30 19.37 5.81
C GLU A 77 -15.27 20.54 5.56
N GLU A 78 -15.22 21.55 6.41
CA GLU A 78 -16.08 22.72 6.29
C GLU A 78 -15.96 23.38 4.89
N GLY A 79 -17.08 23.81 4.34
CA GLY A 79 -17.13 24.44 3.01
C GLY A 79 -17.13 23.47 1.83
N THR A 80 -16.91 22.18 2.04
CA THR A 80 -16.96 21.20 0.94
C THR A 80 -18.41 20.75 0.63
N PRO A 81 -18.71 20.41 -0.62
CA PRO A 81 -19.99 19.80 -0.97
C PRO A 81 -20.27 18.50 -0.21
N ALA A 82 -19.24 17.67 0.00
CA ALA A 82 -19.37 16.38 0.66
C ALA A 82 -19.80 16.52 2.13
N ALA A 83 -19.36 17.56 2.83
CA ALA A 83 -19.81 17.82 4.22
C ALA A 83 -21.32 18.11 4.33
N LYS A 84 -21.94 18.56 3.23
CA LYS A 84 -23.37 18.89 3.16
C LYS A 84 -24.22 17.77 2.53
N MET A 85 -23.59 16.68 2.10
CA MET A 85 -24.32 15.54 1.55
C MET A 85 -25.16 14.86 2.63
N PRO A 86 -26.39 14.41 2.31
CA PRO A 86 -27.13 13.51 3.19
C PRO A 86 -26.39 12.17 3.33
N ASP A 87 -26.93 11.31 4.16
CA ASP A 87 -26.46 9.93 4.34
C ASP A 87 -24.98 9.82 4.81
N GLN A 88 -24.60 10.71 5.74
CA GLN A 88 -23.31 10.64 6.40
C GLN A 88 -23.15 9.27 7.10
N VAL A 89 -22.04 8.59 6.81
CA VAL A 89 -21.77 7.28 7.41
C VAL A 89 -21.38 7.46 8.88
N PRO A 90 -21.98 6.70 9.82
CA PRO A 90 -21.61 6.77 11.23
C PRO A 90 -20.13 6.45 11.47
N GLU A 91 -19.51 7.13 12.45
CA GLU A 91 -18.07 6.97 12.72
C GLU A 91 -17.67 5.53 13.01
N LYS A 92 -18.46 4.83 13.83
CA LYS A 92 -18.25 3.41 14.12
C LYS A 92 -18.22 2.52 12.86
N VAL A 93 -19.02 2.85 11.85
CA VAL A 93 -19.04 2.11 10.58
C VAL A 93 -17.78 2.42 9.76
N LYS A 94 -17.33 3.67 9.76
CA LYS A 94 -16.08 4.08 9.11
C LYS A 94 -14.87 3.36 9.72
N GLU A 95 -14.79 3.30 11.06
CA GLU A 95 -13.73 2.61 11.80
C GLU A 95 -13.72 1.10 11.51
N ASP A 96 -14.90 0.47 11.46
CA ASP A 96 -15.02 -0.94 11.08
C ASP A 96 -14.50 -1.17 9.65
N ARG A 97 -14.95 -0.37 8.69
CA ARG A 97 -14.51 -0.45 7.30
C ARG A 97 -13.01 -0.22 7.15
N PHE A 98 -12.48 0.78 7.84
CA PHE A 98 -11.04 1.04 7.89
C PHE A 98 -10.28 -0.19 8.39
N SER A 99 -10.71 -0.76 9.51
CA SER A 99 -10.07 -1.93 10.12
C SER A 99 -10.10 -3.14 9.20
N ARG A 100 -11.24 -3.43 8.57
CA ARG A 100 -11.41 -4.55 7.63
C ARG A 100 -10.52 -4.37 6.40
N LEU A 101 -10.45 -3.17 5.83
CA LEU A 101 -9.60 -2.87 4.68
C LEU A 101 -8.11 -3.01 5.03
N MET A 102 -7.68 -2.49 6.19
CA MET A 102 -6.29 -2.58 6.62
C MET A 102 -5.87 -4.03 6.95
N LEU A 103 -6.76 -4.83 7.53
CA LEU A 103 -6.50 -6.25 7.75
C LEU A 103 -6.36 -7.04 6.45
N LEU A 104 -7.17 -6.73 5.43
CA LEU A 104 -7.03 -7.32 4.10
C LEU A 104 -5.67 -6.93 3.49
N GLN A 105 -5.34 -5.64 3.51
CA GLN A 105 -4.07 -5.16 2.97
C GLN A 105 -2.86 -5.77 3.68
N GLN A 106 -2.91 -5.94 5.00
CA GLN A 106 -1.85 -6.60 5.75
C GLN A 106 -1.60 -8.04 5.27
N LYS A 107 -2.67 -8.80 5.01
CA LYS A 107 -2.56 -10.16 4.44
C LYS A 107 -1.94 -10.15 3.04
N ILE A 108 -2.33 -9.19 2.20
CA ILE A 108 -1.77 -9.00 0.86
C ILE A 108 -0.28 -8.67 0.95
N CYS A 109 0.10 -7.71 1.79
CA CYS A 109 1.51 -7.35 2.01
C CYS A 109 2.34 -8.55 2.45
N LEU A 110 1.86 -9.32 3.43
CA LEU A 110 2.55 -10.51 3.89
C LEU A 110 2.75 -11.54 2.77
N ARG A 111 1.70 -11.81 1.96
CA ARG A 111 1.78 -12.73 0.82
C ARG A 111 2.82 -12.27 -0.20
N ARG A 112 2.81 -10.99 -0.56
CA ARG A 112 3.75 -10.39 -1.51
C ARG A 112 5.18 -10.36 -0.98
N ASN A 113 5.36 -10.03 0.30
CA ASN A 113 6.67 -10.04 0.92
C ASN A 113 7.23 -11.47 1.02
N LYS A 114 6.40 -12.47 1.35
CA LYS A 114 6.81 -13.89 1.34
C LYS A 114 7.28 -14.36 -0.03
N ALA A 115 6.71 -13.87 -1.11
CA ALA A 115 7.14 -14.18 -2.47
C ALA A 115 8.56 -13.64 -2.81
N ARG A 116 9.11 -12.76 -1.99
CA ARG A 116 10.48 -12.22 -2.13
C ARG A 116 11.53 -13.11 -1.43
N ILE A 117 11.13 -14.03 -0.55
CA ILE A 117 12.07 -14.91 0.16
C ILE A 117 12.92 -15.69 -0.85
N GLY A 118 14.23 -15.67 -0.67
CA GLY A 118 15.22 -16.29 -1.57
C GLY A 118 15.67 -15.39 -2.71
N SER A 119 14.97 -14.29 -3.02
CA SER A 119 15.42 -13.34 -4.05
C SER A 119 16.66 -12.56 -3.58
N VAL A 120 17.48 -12.16 -4.55
CA VAL A 120 18.60 -11.24 -4.33
C VAL A 120 18.20 -9.86 -4.80
N GLU A 121 18.31 -8.88 -3.93
CA GLU A 121 17.90 -7.50 -4.18
C GLU A 121 19.03 -6.53 -3.86
N GLN A 122 19.10 -5.42 -4.61
CA GLN A 122 19.98 -4.30 -4.30
C GLN A 122 19.32 -3.43 -3.23
N VAL A 123 19.97 -3.27 -2.11
CA VAL A 123 19.45 -2.54 -0.94
C VAL A 123 20.38 -1.40 -0.58
N LEU A 124 19.80 -0.21 -0.47
CA LEU A 124 20.49 0.97 0.07
C LEU A 124 20.55 0.83 1.60
N VAL A 125 21.73 0.82 2.16
CA VAL A 125 21.93 0.87 3.61
C VAL A 125 21.51 2.26 4.13
N THR A 126 20.62 2.29 5.10
CA THR A 126 20.08 3.53 5.68
C THR A 126 20.64 3.81 7.08
N ALA A 127 20.91 2.76 7.84
CA ALA A 127 21.50 2.87 9.18
C ALA A 127 22.32 1.63 9.52
N THR A 128 23.23 1.78 10.48
CA THR A 128 23.98 0.67 11.09
C THR A 128 23.56 0.51 12.54
N GLU A 129 23.23 -0.74 12.92
CA GLU A 129 22.71 -1.05 14.26
C GLU A 129 23.80 -1.61 15.19
N GLY A 130 25.04 -1.80 14.70
CA GLY A 130 26.11 -2.48 15.40
C GLY A 130 26.01 -4.01 15.30
N ASP A 131 26.97 -4.71 15.91
CA ASP A 131 27.04 -6.18 16.00
C ASP A 131 26.81 -6.96 14.68
N GLY A 132 27.17 -6.35 13.55
CA GLY A 132 27.03 -6.98 12.23
C GLY A 132 25.62 -6.88 11.64
N PHE A 133 24.81 -5.94 12.13
CA PHE A 133 23.47 -5.65 11.56
C PHE A 133 23.39 -4.24 11.00
N CYS A 134 22.61 -4.09 9.95
CA CYS A 134 22.25 -2.79 9.38
C CYS A 134 20.81 -2.79 8.91
N LEU A 135 20.26 -1.59 8.72
CA LEU A 135 18.95 -1.35 8.13
C LEU A 135 19.12 -0.88 6.69
N GLY A 136 18.15 -1.21 5.87
CA GLY A 136 18.15 -0.76 4.50
C GLY A 136 16.78 -0.82 3.85
N ARG A 137 16.73 -0.33 2.62
CA ARG A 137 15.54 -0.37 1.77
C ARG A 137 15.91 -0.70 0.33
N SER A 138 15.09 -1.47 -0.33
CA SER A 138 15.20 -1.71 -1.77
C SER A 138 14.47 -0.62 -2.56
N SER A 139 14.40 -0.77 -3.88
CA SER A 139 13.61 0.12 -4.73
C SER A 139 12.08 0.02 -4.48
N ARG A 140 11.63 -0.92 -3.66
CA ARG A 140 10.22 -1.16 -3.37
C ARG A 140 9.73 -0.47 -2.11
N GLU A 141 10.62 -0.14 -1.19
CA GLU A 141 10.28 0.55 0.07
C GLU A 141 10.47 2.06 -0.08
N ALA A 142 9.42 2.84 0.20
CA ALA A 142 9.51 4.29 0.28
C ALA A 142 10.14 4.72 1.62
N PRO A 143 11.00 5.75 1.63
CA PRO A 143 11.58 6.29 2.85
C PRO A 143 10.48 6.73 3.83
N GLU A 144 10.69 6.50 5.11
CA GLU A 144 9.86 7.01 6.24
C GLU A 144 8.39 6.54 6.26
N THR A 145 7.95 5.81 5.23
CA THR A 145 6.54 5.41 5.08
C THR A 145 6.34 3.91 5.15
N ASP A 146 7.28 3.14 4.59
CA ASP A 146 7.21 1.68 4.57
C ASP A 146 8.10 1.07 5.65
N GLY A 147 7.97 -0.27 5.80
CA GLY A 147 8.87 -1.05 6.63
C GLY A 147 10.31 -1.08 6.09
N GLU A 148 11.19 -1.63 6.89
CA GLU A 148 12.62 -1.70 6.64
C GLU A 148 13.08 -3.14 6.35
N ILE A 149 14.29 -3.26 5.82
CA ILE A 149 14.97 -4.54 5.66
C ILE A 149 16.07 -4.63 6.70
N TYR A 150 15.91 -5.55 7.64
CA TYR A 150 16.92 -5.88 8.65
C TYR A 150 17.95 -6.81 8.02
N ILE A 151 19.20 -6.37 7.96
CA ILE A 151 20.24 -7.07 7.19
C ILE A 151 21.32 -7.59 8.14
N HIS A 152 21.58 -8.89 8.09
CA HIS A 152 22.73 -9.49 8.73
C HIS A 152 23.95 -9.34 7.80
N CYS A 153 24.93 -8.55 8.23
CA CYS A 153 26.11 -8.17 7.45
C CYS A 153 27.36 -9.01 7.79
N GLY A 154 27.28 -9.87 8.81
CA GLY A 154 28.42 -10.66 9.26
C GLY A 154 29.51 -9.81 9.94
N LYS A 155 30.76 -9.99 9.53
CA LYS A 155 31.90 -9.32 10.15
C LYS A 155 32.16 -7.89 9.71
N THR A 156 31.61 -7.51 8.56
CA THR A 156 31.84 -6.19 7.96
C THR A 156 30.50 -5.49 7.80
N THR A 157 30.27 -4.45 8.58
CA THR A 157 29.06 -3.65 8.50
C THR A 157 29.27 -2.54 7.48
N PRO A 158 28.48 -2.50 6.40
CA PRO A 158 28.58 -1.44 5.39
C PRO A 158 28.10 -0.11 5.95
N GLU A 159 28.70 0.98 5.46
CA GLU A 159 28.28 2.32 5.85
C GLU A 159 26.96 2.73 5.20
N PRO A 160 26.14 3.58 5.85
CA PRO A 160 24.96 4.18 5.25
C PRO A 160 25.28 4.92 3.95
N GLY A 161 24.38 4.79 2.96
CA GLY A 161 24.54 5.34 1.62
C GLY A 161 25.09 4.36 0.58
N LEU A 162 25.55 3.21 1.00
CA LEU A 162 26.02 2.16 0.07
C LEU A 162 24.87 1.28 -0.41
N PHE A 163 24.95 0.84 -1.67
CA PHE A 163 24.08 -0.20 -2.21
C PHE A 163 24.79 -1.56 -2.11
N ILE A 164 24.13 -2.52 -1.49
CA ILE A 164 24.65 -3.87 -1.29
C ILE A 164 23.66 -4.92 -1.81
N PRO A 165 24.14 -6.05 -2.39
CA PRO A 165 23.29 -7.17 -2.73
C PRO A 165 22.99 -7.96 -1.45
N ILE A 166 21.69 -8.21 -1.20
CA ILE A 166 21.24 -9.04 -0.10
C ILE A 166 20.31 -10.13 -0.59
N ARG A 167 20.29 -11.26 0.11
CA ARG A 167 19.29 -12.31 -0.06
C ARG A 167 18.23 -12.18 1.00
N ILE A 168 16.97 -12.04 0.60
CA ILE A 168 15.82 -12.01 1.52
C ILE A 168 15.67 -13.39 2.15
N SER A 169 15.68 -13.47 3.48
CA SER A 169 15.57 -14.71 4.26
C SER A 169 14.22 -14.86 4.96
N GLU A 170 13.65 -13.78 5.46
CA GLU A 170 12.36 -13.78 6.15
C GLU A 170 11.49 -12.60 5.73
N ALA A 171 10.17 -12.74 5.91
CA ALA A 171 9.21 -11.72 5.56
C ALA A 171 8.09 -11.58 6.59
N GLY A 172 7.95 -10.38 7.10
CA GLY A 172 6.78 -9.90 7.84
C GLY A 172 5.78 -9.18 6.93
N PRO A 173 4.66 -8.72 7.49
CA PRO A 173 3.70 -7.91 6.72
C PRO A 173 4.26 -6.55 6.28
N TYR A 174 5.22 -6.00 7.02
CA TYR A 174 5.83 -4.71 6.74
C TYR A 174 7.34 -4.84 6.51
N ASP A 175 8.03 -5.47 7.43
CA ASP A 175 9.48 -5.59 7.44
C ASP A 175 9.96 -6.89 6.83
N LEU A 176 11.19 -6.88 6.36
CA LEU A 176 11.90 -8.04 5.82
C LEU A 176 13.19 -8.27 6.60
N LYS A 177 13.72 -9.49 6.48
CA LYS A 177 15.09 -9.76 6.89
C LYS A 177 15.88 -10.33 5.72
N GLY A 178 17.18 -10.09 5.72
CA GLY A 178 18.06 -10.60 4.69
C GLY A 178 19.50 -10.74 5.15
N GLU A 179 20.28 -11.36 4.29
CA GLU A 179 21.71 -11.61 4.51
C GLU A 179 22.49 -10.96 3.39
N MET A 180 23.56 -10.24 3.75
CA MET A 180 24.50 -9.68 2.78
C MET A 180 25.27 -10.82 2.08
N LEU A 181 25.46 -10.69 0.77
CA LEU A 181 26.15 -11.68 -0.06
C LEU A 181 27.64 -11.39 -0.22
#